data_155d93b6a34e85c8cb19b70d0b0eed3a
#
_entry.id   155d93b6a34e85c8cb19b70d0b0eed3a
#
_cell.length_a   1.000
_cell.length_b   1.000
_cell.length_c   1.000
_cell.angle_alpha   90.00
_cell.angle_beta   90.00
_cell.angle_gamma   90.00
#
_symmetry.space_group_name_H-M   'P 1'
#
loop_
_entity.id
_entity.type
_entity.pdbx_description
1 polymer ?
#
loop_
_entity_poly.entity_id
_entity_poly.type
_entity_poly.pdbx_seq_one_letter_code
_entity_poly.pdbx_strand_id
1 'polypeptide(L)'
;MKKLITFVAAAAACMLFASCGAKDKKTTIGIAKIVQHPALDAVEQGVMDAIKDAGYDVDYDLQNANGDVNTAAQIANVYKTKKVDVAVGIATPVAVALANTLKTTPVVFGTVTDPIAAGLVDTLDKGKNNVTGMSDQIPTVEHIKLFAKVANIKTLGYIYCSNEANSVSSLELVKQGCKEAGIELVEQSITTSSEVKQACESIVKRVDGIYLTTDNTVFSAIASLVDVFGKAKQPIFSGDGTAAKDGGIFMASGFNYYKAGRATGEMVVQILKGAKPADIPVRFMTEPSDSDLLLDLDAAKNCGIKIPAEYLESANMIFENGNLSEK
;
A
#
# COMPACT_ATOMS: atom_id res chain seq x y z
N MET A 1 27.06 68.97 -27.62
CA MET A 1 27.18 67.49 -27.61
C MET A 1 27.57 66.86 -26.24
N LYS A 2 27.62 67.62 -25.16
CA LYS A 2 28.00 67.10 -23.80
C LYS A 2 26.81 66.85 -22.84
N LYS A 3 25.55 67.14 -23.25
CA LYS A 3 24.35 66.97 -22.41
C LYS A 3 23.49 65.78 -22.77
N LEU A 4 23.83 64.99 -23.82
CA LEU A 4 23.03 63.83 -24.24
C LEU A 4 23.60 62.50 -23.72
N ILE A 5 24.83 62.50 -23.19
CA ILE A 5 25.48 61.26 -22.73
C ILE A 5 25.14 60.96 -21.26
N THR A 6 24.68 61.92 -20.49
CA THR A 6 24.39 61.77 -19.05
C THR A 6 22.98 61.13 -18.79
N PHE A 7 22.10 61.14 -19.78
CA PHE A 7 20.74 60.59 -19.62
C PHE A 7 20.63 59.06 -19.94
N VAL A 8 21.59 58.54 -20.72
CA VAL A 8 21.60 57.09 -21.08
C VAL A 8 22.23 56.24 -19.95
N ALA A 9 23.14 56.82 -19.14
CA ALA A 9 23.76 56.09 -18.02
C ALA A 9 22.85 55.92 -16.78
N ALA A 10 21.83 56.79 -16.63
CA ALA A 10 20.89 56.70 -15.50
C ALA A 10 19.75 55.66 -15.75
N ALA A 11 19.43 55.38 -17.02
CA ALA A 11 18.41 54.37 -17.38
C ALA A 11 18.95 52.94 -17.30
N ALA A 12 20.25 52.70 -17.46
CA ALA A 12 20.87 51.38 -17.34
C ALA A 12 21.10 50.94 -15.89
N ALA A 13 21.14 51.87 -14.93
CA ALA A 13 21.31 51.54 -13.51
C ALA A 13 20.01 51.14 -12.77
N CYS A 14 18.83 51.44 -13.34
CA CYS A 14 17.53 51.09 -12.78
C CYS A 14 17.02 49.68 -13.14
N MET A 15 17.68 48.97 -14.08
CA MET A 15 17.30 47.60 -14.44
C MET A 15 18.04 46.50 -13.66
N LEU A 16 18.91 46.84 -12.73
CA LEU A 16 19.69 45.87 -11.95
C LEU A 16 19.18 45.65 -10.51
N PHE A 17 18.04 46.24 -10.11
CA PHE A 17 17.49 46.10 -8.76
C PHE A 17 16.09 45.46 -8.71
N ALA A 18 15.61 44.90 -9.81
CA ALA A 18 14.30 44.15 -9.83
C ALA A 18 14.45 42.63 -9.68
N SER A 19 15.63 42.15 -9.27
CA SER A 19 15.79 40.76 -8.80
C SER A 19 15.74 40.76 -7.27
N CYS A 20 14.63 41.30 -6.73
CA CYS A 20 14.29 41.07 -5.33
C CYS A 20 13.65 39.70 -5.25
N GLY A 21 14.41 38.72 -4.77
CA GLY A 21 14.03 37.31 -4.65
C GLY A 21 12.68 37.15 -4.02
N ALA A 22 11.68 36.84 -4.83
CA ALA A 22 10.67 35.91 -4.38
C ALA A 22 11.47 34.65 -3.98
N LYS A 23 11.53 34.28 -2.71
CA LYS A 23 11.95 32.93 -2.32
C LYS A 23 11.02 32.02 -3.12
N ASP A 24 11.58 31.33 -4.11
CA ASP A 24 10.83 30.31 -4.84
C ASP A 24 10.20 29.41 -3.78
N LYS A 25 8.87 29.40 -3.70
CA LYS A 25 8.17 28.57 -2.73
C LYS A 25 8.58 27.14 -3.04
N LYS A 26 9.26 26.51 -2.10
CA LYS A 26 9.68 25.13 -2.24
C LYS A 26 8.44 24.24 -2.45
N THR A 27 8.51 23.34 -3.41
CA THR A 27 7.44 22.38 -3.67
C THR A 27 7.14 21.56 -2.43
N THR A 28 5.88 21.45 -2.06
CA THR A 28 5.44 20.69 -0.88
C THR A 28 4.66 19.46 -1.31
N ILE A 29 5.13 18.30 -0.91
CA ILE A 29 4.47 17.01 -1.13
C ILE A 29 3.81 16.56 0.18
N GLY A 30 2.48 16.44 0.19
CA GLY A 30 1.76 15.80 1.29
C GLY A 30 1.78 14.29 1.11
N ILE A 31 2.28 13.53 2.08
CA ILE A 31 2.21 12.06 2.08
C ILE A 31 1.42 11.62 3.31
N ALA A 32 0.31 10.93 3.10
CA ALA A 32 -0.52 10.43 4.19
C ALA A 32 -0.72 8.92 4.06
N LYS A 33 -0.61 8.19 5.17
CA LYS A 33 -0.90 6.76 5.29
C LYS A 33 -2.03 6.49 6.26
N ILE A 34 -2.76 5.38 6.04
CA ILE A 34 -3.91 5.05 6.89
C ILE A 34 -3.47 4.65 8.30
N VAL A 35 -2.42 3.88 8.42
CA VAL A 35 -1.88 3.40 9.69
C VAL A 35 -0.37 3.15 9.55
N GLN A 36 0.34 3.10 10.64
CA GLN A 36 1.74 2.73 10.66
C GLN A 36 1.88 1.21 10.75
N HIS A 37 2.46 0.60 9.72
CA HIS A 37 2.99 -0.78 9.75
C HIS A 37 4.06 -0.95 8.66
N PRO A 38 4.91 -1.99 8.74
CA PRO A 38 6.12 -2.08 7.90
C PRO A 38 5.90 -1.92 6.40
N ALA A 39 4.80 -2.47 5.84
CA ALA A 39 4.50 -2.33 4.41
C ALA A 39 4.28 -0.87 4.02
N LEU A 40 3.41 -0.13 4.75
CA LEU A 40 3.09 1.26 4.41
C LEU A 40 4.25 2.21 4.70
N ASP A 41 5.07 1.92 5.72
CA ASP A 41 6.31 2.66 6.00
C ASP A 41 7.32 2.47 4.84
N ALA A 42 7.43 1.26 4.29
CA ALA A 42 8.26 0.98 3.12
C ALA A 42 7.78 1.72 1.86
N VAL A 43 6.45 1.81 1.64
CA VAL A 43 5.88 2.63 0.56
C VAL A 43 6.24 4.10 0.72
N GLU A 44 6.02 4.68 1.92
CA GLU A 44 6.36 6.08 2.21
C GLU A 44 7.83 6.36 1.92
N GLN A 45 8.74 5.50 2.41
CA GLN A 45 10.17 5.64 2.16
C GLN A 45 10.50 5.55 0.67
N GLY A 46 9.92 4.57 -0.04
CA GLY A 46 10.15 4.40 -1.48
C GLY A 46 9.70 5.62 -2.30
N VAL A 47 8.57 6.24 -1.93
CA VAL A 47 8.10 7.50 -2.56
C VAL A 47 9.12 8.61 -2.40
N MET A 48 9.58 8.82 -1.16
CA MET A 48 10.55 9.89 -0.86
C MET A 48 11.89 9.65 -1.58
N ASP A 49 12.38 8.43 -1.59
CA ASP A 49 13.64 8.07 -2.23
C ASP A 49 13.58 8.25 -3.75
N ALA A 50 12.46 7.88 -4.40
CA ALA A 50 12.30 8.08 -5.84
C ALA A 50 12.30 9.57 -6.23
N ILE A 51 11.65 10.42 -5.44
CA ILE A 51 11.62 11.86 -5.68
C ILE A 51 13.02 12.47 -5.48
N LYS A 52 13.73 12.06 -4.42
CA LYS A 52 15.09 12.49 -4.12
C LYS A 52 16.08 12.06 -5.22
N ASP A 53 16.04 10.80 -5.65
CA ASP A 53 16.93 10.26 -6.68
C ASP A 53 16.69 10.92 -8.04
N ALA A 54 15.47 11.42 -8.30
CA ALA A 54 15.16 12.23 -9.46
C ALA A 54 15.68 13.66 -9.38
N GLY A 55 16.35 14.04 -8.28
CA GLY A 55 17.00 15.34 -8.08
C GLY A 55 16.07 16.45 -7.60
N TYR A 56 14.87 16.13 -7.09
CA TYR A 56 13.94 17.13 -6.57
C TYR A 56 14.23 17.40 -5.09
N ASP A 57 14.43 18.67 -4.74
CA ASP A 57 14.48 19.18 -3.37
C ASP A 57 13.09 19.70 -3.00
N VAL A 58 12.33 18.93 -2.24
CA VAL A 58 10.95 19.21 -1.85
C VAL A 58 10.79 19.19 -0.32
N ASP A 59 9.75 19.85 0.18
CA ASP A 59 9.32 19.72 1.56
C ASP A 59 8.23 18.64 1.66
N TYR A 60 8.30 17.81 2.69
CA TYR A 60 7.30 16.77 2.95
C TYR A 60 6.40 17.16 4.13
N ASP A 61 5.09 16.98 3.96
CA ASP A 61 4.11 16.98 5.06
C ASP A 61 3.64 15.53 5.26
N LEU A 62 4.24 14.83 6.22
CA LEU A 62 3.97 13.41 6.50
C LEU A 62 2.85 13.31 7.55
N GLN A 63 1.80 12.55 7.25
CA GLN A 63 0.64 12.38 8.12
C GLN A 63 0.26 10.90 8.25
N ASN A 64 -0.29 10.54 9.42
CA ASN A 64 -0.80 9.22 9.72
C ASN A 64 -2.22 9.32 10.25
N ALA A 65 -3.16 8.61 9.65
CA ALA A 65 -4.56 8.61 10.07
C ALA A 65 -4.85 7.66 11.25
N ASN A 66 -3.85 6.88 11.71
CA ASN A 66 -3.95 5.97 12.85
C ASN A 66 -5.13 4.97 12.76
N GLY A 67 -5.45 4.52 11.55
CA GLY A 67 -6.52 3.57 11.26
C GLY A 67 -7.92 4.19 11.21
N ASP A 68 -8.04 5.52 11.31
CA ASP A 68 -9.33 6.22 11.36
C ASP A 68 -9.62 6.98 10.06
N VAL A 69 -10.71 6.61 9.38
CA VAL A 69 -11.11 7.23 8.10
C VAL A 69 -11.55 8.70 8.27
N ASN A 70 -12.04 9.10 9.45
CA ASN A 70 -12.39 10.50 9.70
C ASN A 70 -11.11 11.33 9.85
N THR A 71 -10.09 10.79 10.49
CA THR A 71 -8.76 11.40 10.57
C THR A 71 -8.14 11.53 9.17
N ALA A 72 -8.29 10.54 8.29
CA ALA A 72 -7.87 10.65 6.89
C ALA A 72 -8.56 11.81 6.16
N ALA A 73 -9.87 12.01 6.39
CA ALA A 73 -10.60 13.15 5.84
C ALA A 73 -10.14 14.51 6.41
N GLN A 74 -9.76 14.55 7.69
CA GLN A 74 -9.18 15.75 8.31
C GLN A 74 -7.80 16.07 7.70
N ILE A 75 -6.94 15.08 7.50
CA ILE A 75 -5.63 15.23 6.83
C ILE A 75 -5.82 15.80 5.42
N ALA A 76 -6.79 15.28 4.66
CA ALA A 76 -7.10 15.80 3.33
C ALA A 76 -7.49 17.32 3.36
N ASN A 77 -8.25 17.75 4.37
CA ASN A 77 -8.57 19.16 4.57
C ASN A 77 -7.34 20.00 4.99
N VAL A 78 -6.42 19.43 5.79
CA VAL A 78 -5.14 20.07 6.13
C VAL A 78 -4.34 20.31 4.86
N TYR A 79 -4.18 19.31 3.99
CA TYR A 79 -3.45 19.44 2.72
C TYR A 79 -4.09 20.48 1.79
N LYS A 80 -5.45 20.50 1.72
CA LYS A 80 -6.17 21.54 0.97
C LYS A 80 -5.87 22.93 1.50
N THR A 81 -5.87 23.14 2.82
CA THR A 81 -5.60 24.42 3.46
C THR A 81 -4.14 24.88 3.27
N LYS A 82 -3.22 23.96 3.43
CA LYS A 82 -1.77 24.19 3.22
C LYS A 82 -1.41 24.37 1.75
N LYS A 83 -2.30 23.98 0.83
CA LYS A 83 -2.09 24.02 -0.62
C LYS A 83 -0.83 23.25 -1.01
N VAL A 84 -0.75 21.98 -0.61
CA VAL A 84 0.31 21.08 -1.07
C VAL A 84 0.28 20.99 -2.60
N ASP A 85 1.46 20.87 -3.23
CA ASP A 85 1.58 20.87 -4.68
C ASP A 85 1.21 19.50 -5.29
N VAL A 86 1.48 18.40 -4.57
CA VAL A 86 1.04 17.03 -4.87
C VAL A 86 0.66 16.35 -3.55
N ALA A 87 -0.38 15.54 -3.55
CA ALA A 87 -0.76 14.70 -2.42
C ALA A 87 -0.59 13.22 -2.76
N VAL A 88 0.06 12.46 -1.88
CA VAL A 88 0.20 11.00 -1.98
C VAL A 88 -0.64 10.36 -0.89
N GLY A 89 -1.54 9.47 -1.29
CA GLY A 89 -2.39 8.70 -0.37
C GLY A 89 -1.97 7.24 -0.34
N ILE A 90 -1.39 6.77 0.75
CA ILE A 90 -0.95 5.40 0.93
C ILE A 90 -2.08 4.59 1.59
N ALA A 91 -2.51 3.54 0.92
CA ALA A 91 -3.68 2.70 1.14
C ALA A 91 -5.03 3.35 0.74
N THR A 92 -6.00 2.51 0.47
CA THR A 92 -7.31 2.89 -0.12
C THR A 92 -8.07 3.95 0.68
N PRO A 93 -8.22 3.86 2.02
CA PRO A 93 -9.04 4.83 2.76
C PRO A 93 -8.49 6.26 2.67
N VAL A 94 -7.17 6.43 2.74
CA VAL A 94 -6.53 7.76 2.60
C VAL A 94 -6.60 8.26 1.17
N ALA A 95 -6.33 7.42 0.18
CA ALA A 95 -6.43 7.79 -1.23
C ALA A 95 -7.82 8.32 -1.57
N VAL A 96 -8.87 7.64 -1.11
CA VAL A 96 -10.27 8.05 -1.28
C VAL A 96 -10.55 9.40 -0.59
N ALA A 97 -10.07 9.58 0.65
CA ALA A 97 -10.25 10.84 1.38
C ALA A 97 -9.59 12.02 0.66
N LEU A 98 -8.35 11.84 0.16
CA LEU A 98 -7.63 12.85 -0.63
C LEU A 98 -8.35 13.17 -1.94
N ALA A 99 -8.73 12.17 -2.73
CA ALA A 99 -9.43 12.35 -4.00
C ALA A 99 -10.80 13.03 -3.84
N ASN A 100 -11.51 12.74 -2.75
CA ASN A 100 -12.78 13.35 -2.45
C ASN A 100 -12.66 14.84 -2.03
N THR A 101 -11.53 15.23 -1.45
CA THR A 101 -11.32 16.58 -0.90
C THR A 101 -10.54 17.49 -1.84
N LEU A 102 -9.51 16.96 -2.50
CA LEU A 102 -8.59 17.69 -3.36
C LEU A 102 -9.04 17.58 -4.82
N LYS A 103 -9.79 18.57 -5.31
CA LYS A 103 -10.37 18.49 -6.68
C LYS A 103 -9.45 19.02 -7.79
N THR A 104 -8.40 19.76 -7.42
CA THR A 104 -7.46 20.37 -8.39
C THR A 104 -6.00 20.01 -8.09
N THR A 105 -5.64 19.77 -6.84
CA THR A 105 -4.31 19.27 -6.47
C THR A 105 -4.14 17.86 -7.00
N PRO A 106 -3.05 17.53 -7.72
CA PRO A 106 -2.74 16.16 -8.11
C PRO A 106 -2.74 15.21 -6.91
N VAL A 107 -3.41 14.07 -7.06
CA VAL A 107 -3.46 13.00 -6.07
C VAL A 107 -2.87 11.74 -6.70
N VAL A 108 -1.83 11.19 -6.07
CA VAL A 108 -1.23 9.92 -6.45
C VAL A 108 -1.52 8.91 -5.34
N PHE A 109 -2.28 7.87 -5.65
CA PHE A 109 -2.48 6.80 -4.69
C PHE A 109 -1.33 5.78 -4.76
N GLY A 110 -0.88 5.35 -3.59
CA GLY A 110 0.08 4.26 -3.42
C GLY A 110 -0.61 3.06 -2.80
N THR A 111 -0.45 1.88 -3.40
CA THR A 111 -0.96 0.60 -2.89
C THR A 111 -2.47 0.64 -2.59
N VAL A 112 -3.25 0.87 -3.64
CA VAL A 112 -4.72 0.75 -3.63
C VAL A 112 -5.09 -0.54 -4.33
N THR A 113 -5.75 -1.45 -3.62
CA THR A 113 -6.04 -2.81 -4.11
C THR A 113 -6.96 -2.81 -5.33
N ASP A 114 -8.08 -2.08 -5.25
CA ASP A 114 -9.04 -1.96 -6.36
C ASP A 114 -9.40 -0.48 -6.58
N PRO A 115 -8.65 0.24 -7.42
CA PRO A 115 -8.90 1.66 -7.62
C PRO A 115 -10.20 1.97 -8.38
N ILE A 116 -10.77 0.99 -9.11
CA ILE A 116 -12.08 1.13 -9.78
C ILE A 116 -13.19 1.02 -8.75
N ALA A 117 -13.21 -0.04 -7.94
CA ALA A 117 -14.21 -0.23 -6.88
C ALA A 117 -14.13 0.89 -5.82
N ALA A 118 -12.93 1.42 -5.57
CA ALA A 118 -12.72 2.58 -4.69
C ALA A 118 -13.19 3.93 -5.31
N GLY A 119 -13.59 3.96 -6.59
CA GLY A 119 -14.05 5.15 -7.30
C GLY A 119 -12.95 6.16 -7.64
N LEU A 120 -11.69 5.77 -7.54
CA LEU A 120 -10.53 6.62 -7.81
C LEU A 120 -10.27 6.80 -9.31
N VAL A 121 -10.51 5.77 -10.10
CA VAL A 121 -10.42 5.79 -11.56
C VAL A 121 -11.62 5.06 -12.18
N ASP A 122 -11.90 5.32 -13.45
CA ASP A 122 -12.97 4.61 -14.18
C ASP A 122 -12.42 3.39 -14.93
N THR A 123 -11.13 3.45 -15.32
CA THR A 123 -10.40 2.40 -16.04
C THR A 123 -8.95 2.36 -15.55
N LEU A 124 -8.22 1.31 -15.87
CA LEU A 124 -6.83 1.14 -15.42
C LEU A 124 -5.80 1.71 -16.41
N ASP A 125 -6.19 1.97 -17.64
CA ASP A 125 -5.33 2.46 -18.72
C ASP A 125 -5.06 3.97 -18.67
N LYS A 126 -5.74 4.70 -17.78
CA LYS A 126 -5.55 6.12 -17.51
C LYS A 126 -6.00 6.53 -16.12
N GLY A 127 -5.52 7.68 -15.66
CA GLY A 127 -6.04 8.32 -14.45
C GLY A 127 -7.41 8.97 -14.67
N LYS A 128 -7.96 9.56 -13.62
CA LYS A 128 -9.26 10.26 -13.63
C LYS A 128 -9.08 11.66 -13.05
N ASN A 129 -9.37 12.69 -13.85
CA ASN A 129 -9.23 14.09 -13.45
C ASN A 129 -7.81 14.39 -12.92
N ASN A 130 -7.70 14.65 -11.62
CA ASN A 130 -6.44 14.91 -10.92
C ASN A 130 -5.90 13.69 -10.14
N VAL A 131 -6.38 12.47 -10.40
CA VAL A 131 -6.07 11.24 -9.66
C VAL A 131 -5.45 10.19 -10.55
N THR A 132 -4.37 9.58 -10.09
CA THR A 132 -3.73 8.38 -10.64
C THR A 132 -2.97 7.66 -9.54
N GLY A 133 -2.35 6.52 -9.82
CA GLY A 133 -1.51 5.86 -8.81
C GLY A 133 -1.16 4.42 -9.13
N MET A 134 -0.77 3.72 -8.07
CA MET A 134 -0.22 2.36 -8.06
C MET A 134 -1.17 1.42 -7.33
N SER A 135 -1.55 0.31 -7.98
CA SER A 135 -2.36 -0.76 -7.37
C SER A 135 -1.46 -1.87 -6.81
N ASP A 136 -1.84 -2.40 -5.65
CA ASP A 136 -1.25 -3.58 -5.00
C ASP A 136 -2.18 -4.81 -5.08
N GLN A 137 -3.01 -4.89 -6.10
CA GLN A 137 -3.90 -6.04 -6.28
C GLN A 137 -3.09 -7.34 -6.40
N ILE A 138 -3.38 -8.29 -5.50
CA ILE A 138 -2.75 -9.60 -5.43
C ILE A 138 -3.62 -10.66 -6.11
N PRO A 139 -3.03 -11.79 -6.57
CA PRO A 139 -3.76 -12.89 -7.21
C PRO A 139 -4.48 -13.75 -6.16
N THR A 140 -5.48 -13.19 -5.49
CA THR A 140 -6.20 -13.78 -4.35
C THR A 140 -6.77 -15.17 -4.66
N VAL A 141 -7.34 -15.36 -5.85
CA VAL A 141 -7.93 -16.65 -6.26
C VAL A 141 -6.86 -17.74 -6.33
N GLU A 142 -5.72 -17.43 -6.94
CA GLU A 142 -4.57 -18.34 -7.07
C GLU A 142 -3.94 -18.64 -5.72
N HIS A 143 -3.83 -17.64 -4.84
CA HIS A 143 -3.34 -17.82 -3.47
C HIS A 143 -4.21 -18.82 -2.70
N ILE A 144 -5.53 -18.69 -2.78
CA ILE A 144 -6.44 -19.59 -2.08
C ILE A 144 -6.35 -21.02 -2.63
N LYS A 145 -6.28 -21.20 -3.96
CA LYS A 145 -6.08 -22.51 -4.59
C LYS A 145 -4.76 -23.15 -4.18
N LEU A 146 -3.69 -22.34 -4.13
CA LEU A 146 -2.38 -22.77 -3.64
C LEU A 146 -2.46 -23.19 -2.17
N PHE A 147 -3.06 -22.38 -1.32
CA PHE A 147 -3.21 -22.65 0.09
C PHE A 147 -4.00 -23.92 0.36
N ALA A 148 -5.15 -24.10 -0.34
CA ALA A 148 -5.95 -25.29 -0.26
C ALA A 148 -5.15 -26.55 -0.64
N LYS A 149 -4.31 -26.46 -1.67
CA LYS A 149 -3.47 -27.57 -2.15
C LYS A 149 -2.34 -27.90 -1.17
N VAL A 150 -1.57 -26.89 -0.73
CA VAL A 150 -0.36 -27.11 0.06
C VAL A 150 -0.67 -27.45 1.52
N ALA A 151 -1.61 -26.75 2.13
CA ALA A 151 -2.00 -26.98 3.52
C ALA A 151 -3.15 -28.00 3.66
N ASN A 152 -3.71 -28.51 2.54
CA ASN A 152 -4.83 -29.46 2.51
C ASN A 152 -6.05 -29.01 3.33
N ILE A 153 -6.33 -27.70 3.34
CA ILE A 153 -7.48 -27.13 4.05
C ILE A 153 -8.78 -27.41 3.31
N LYS A 154 -9.88 -27.50 4.06
CA LYS A 154 -11.25 -27.69 3.55
C LYS A 154 -12.15 -26.53 3.92
N THR A 155 -11.81 -25.80 4.96
CA THR A 155 -12.55 -24.65 5.45
C THR A 155 -11.58 -23.52 5.68
N LEU A 156 -11.74 -22.41 4.92
CA LEU A 156 -10.92 -21.21 5.00
C LEU A 156 -11.55 -20.19 5.94
N GLY A 157 -10.77 -19.65 6.87
CA GLY A 157 -11.13 -18.46 7.62
C GLY A 157 -10.76 -17.19 6.86
N TYR A 158 -11.61 -16.17 6.95
CA TYR A 158 -11.34 -14.84 6.42
C TYR A 158 -11.89 -13.76 7.35
N ILE A 159 -11.03 -12.90 7.86
CA ILE A 159 -11.40 -11.74 8.69
C ILE A 159 -11.12 -10.49 7.87
N TYR A 160 -12.10 -9.58 7.81
CA TYR A 160 -11.98 -8.36 7.02
C TYR A 160 -12.65 -7.16 7.67
N CYS A 161 -12.11 -5.97 7.41
CA CYS A 161 -12.69 -4.71 7.85
C CYS A 161 -13.79 -4.24 6.89
N SER A 162 -15.04 -4.17 7.37
CA SER A 162 -16.18 -3.72 6.57
C SER A 162 -16.16 -2.23 6.23
N ASN A 163 -15.30 -1.45 6.89
CA ASN A 163 -15.13 -0.01 6.64
C ASN A 163 -14.05 0.30 5.60
N GLU A 164 -13.34 -0.71 5.09
CA GLU A 164 -12.31 -0.56 4.08
C GLU A 164 -12.78 -1.09 2.73
N ALA A 165 -12.84 -0.24 1.70
CA ALA A 165 -13.30 -0.63 0.36
C ALA A 165 -12.42 -1.72 -0.27
N ASN A 166 -11.08 -1.71 -0.04
CA ASN A 166 -10.17 -2.77 -0.45
C ASN A 166 -10.53 -4.12 0.17
N SER A 167 -10.88 -4.14 1.45
CA SER A 167 -11.24 -5.38 2.16
C SER A 167 -12.56 -5.96 1.67
N VAL A 168 -13.55 -5.10 1.42
CA VAL A 168 -14.85 -5.48 0.86
C VAL A 168 -14.71 -5.99 -0.57
N SER A 169 -13.92 -5.32 -1.42
CA SER A 169 -13.62 -5.77 -2.79
C SER A 169 -12.88 -7.11 -2.79
N SER A 170 -11.91 -7.29 -1.90
CA SER A 170 -11.16 -8.55 -1.76
C SER A 170 -12.02 -9.73 -1.33
N LEU A 171 -13.07 -9.51 -0.53
CA LEU A 171 -13.99 -10.57 -0.10
C LEU A 171 -14.61 -11.33 -1.28
N GLU A 172 -14.96 -10.62 -2.36
CA GLU A 172 -15.54 -11.27 -3.55
C GLU A 172 -14.52 -12.18 -4.24
N LEU A 173 -13.24 -11.77 -4.31
CA LEU A 173 -12.18 -12.63 -4.83
C LEU A 173 -11.90 -13.83 -3.91
N VAL A 174 -12.00 -13.65 -2.59
CA VAL A 174 -11.89 -14.76 -1.62
C VAL A 174 -13.03 -15.77 -1.82
N LYS A 175 -14.27 -15.32 -1.97
CA LYS A 175 -15.42 -16.19 -2.28
C LYS A 175 -15.21 -16.95 -3.59
N GLN A 176 -14.73 -16.26 -4.62
CA GLN A 176 -14.40 -16.89 -5.90
C GLN A 176 -13.31 -17.97 -5.72
N GLY A 177 -12.21 -17.64 -5.04
CA GLY A 177 -11.10 -18.57 -4.79
C GLY A 177 -11.55 -19.82 -4.03
N CYS A 178 -12.37 -19.67 -2.98
CA CYS A 178 -12.92 -20.79 -2.23
C CYS A 178 -13.81 -21.69 -3.13
N LYS A 179 -14.68 -21.07 -3.93
CA LYS A 179 -15.54 -21.81 -4.89
C LYS A 179 -14.71 -22.60 -5.89
N GLU A 180 -13.66 -21.98 -6.49
CA GLU A 180 -12.81 -22.66 -7.47
C GLU A 180 -11.93 -23.75 -6.84
N ALA A 181 -11.48 -23.56 -5.58
CA ALA A 181 -10.73 -24.56 -4.84
C ALA A 181 -11.62 -25.68 -4.26
N GLY A 182 -12.94 -25.52 -4.27
CA GLY A 182 -13.89 -26.50 -3.71
C GLY A 182 -13.81 -26.57 -2.19
N ILE A 183 -13.57 -25.45 -1.50
CA ILE A 183 -13.49 -25.35 -0.05
C ILE A 183 -14.56 -24.41 0.52
N GLU A 184 -14.91 -24.60 1.79
CA GLU A 184 -15.85 -23.75 2.50
C GLU A 184 -15.19 -22.45 2.98
N LEU A 185 -15.97 -21.36 3.07
CA LEU A 185 -15.54 -20.08 3.62
C LEU A 185 -16.29 -19.79 4.92
N VAL A 186 -15.53 -19.42 5.95
CA VAL A 186 -16.03 -18.82 7.20
C VAL A 186 -15.53 -17.40 7.26
N GLU A 187 -16.42 -16.45 6.97
CA GLU A 187 -16.11 -15.02 7.00
C GLU A 187 -16.52 -14.38 8.34
N GLN A 188 -15.74 -13.41 8.80
CA GLN A 188 -16.00 -12.60 9.98
C GLN A 188 -15.63 -11.14 9.70
N SER A 189 -16.61 -10.25 9.74
CA SER A 189 -16.35 -8.81 9.62
C SER A 189 -15.95 -8.19 10.95
N ILE A 190 -15.11 -7.17 10.86
CA ILE A 190 -14.75 -6.26 11.95
C ILE A 190 -14.87 -4.82 11.47
N THR A 191 -14.79 -3.87 12.40
CA THR A 191 -14.78 -2.43 12.13
C THR A 191 -13.54 -1.74 12.68
N THR A 192 -12.89 -2.34 13.68
CA THR A 192 -11.69 -1.81 14.34
C THR A 192 -10.67 -2.90 14.64
N SER A 193 -9.40 -2.53 14.77
CA SER A 193 -8.30 -3.46 15.08
C SER A 193 -8.43 -4.14 16.46
N SER A 194 -9.11 -3.51 17.41
CA SER A 194 -9.37 -4.09 18.73
C SER A 194 -10.27 -5.33 18.69
N GLU A 195 -11.07 -5.50 17.63
CA GLU A 195 -11.96 -6.64 17.44
C GLU A 195 -11.24 -7.87 16.84
N VAL A 196 -10.04 -7.71 16.26
CA VAL A 196 -9.31 -8.78 15.54
C VAL A 196 -9.12 -10.02 16.40
N LYS A 197 -8.64 -9.86 17.65
CA LYS A 197 -8.42 -11.01 18.53
C LYS A 197 -9.71 -11.80 18.78
N GLN A 198 -10.80 -11.12 19.13
CA GLN A 198 -12.09 -11.75 19.37
C GLN A 198 -12.64 -12.42 18.09
N ALA A 199 -12.49 -11.77 16.93
CA ALA A 199 -12.87 -12.35 15.66
C ALA A 199 -12.10 -13.64 15.37
N CYS A 200 -10.77 -13.67 15.57
CA CYS A 200 -9.96 -14.88 15.46
C CYS A 200 -10.44 -16.00 16.39
N GLU A 201 -10.65 -15.70 17.69
CA GLU A 201 -11.13 -16.67 18.69
C GLU A 201 -12.51 -17.24 18.34
N SER A 202 -13.37 -16.48 17.65
CA SER A 202 -14.72 -16.91 17.24
C SER A 202 -14.70 -17.91 16.10
N ILE A 203 -13.71 -17.85 15.20
CA ILE A 203 -13.67 -18.70 14.00
C ILE A 203 -12.61 -19.78 14.04
N VAL A 204 -11.54 -19.66 14.82
CA VAL A 204 -10.37 -20.56 14.82
C VAL A 204 -10.71 -22.03 14.97
N LYS A 205 -11.77 -22.38 15.72
CA LYS A 205 -12.22 -23.77 15.90
C LYS A 205 -13.13 -24.29 14.76
N ARG A 206 -13.46 -23.44 13.80
CA ARG A 206 -14.38 -23.72 12.71
C ARG A 206 -13.69 -23.77 11.34
N VAL A 207 -12.39 -23.49 11.30
CA VAL A 207 -11.59 -23.38 10.08
C VAL A 207 -10.34 -24.25 10.17
N ASP A 208 -9.74 -24.57 9.03
CA ASP A 208 -8.50 -25.32 8.95
C ASP A 208 -7.27 -24.40 8.78
N GLY A 209 -7.50 -23.15 8.42
CA GLY A 209 -6.47 -22.11 8.25
C GLY A 209 -7.12 -20.78 7.92
N ILE A 210 -6.31 -19.70 7.88
CA ILE A 210 -6.79 -18.35 7.58
C ILE A 210 -5.98 -17.72 6.45
N TYR A 211 -6.68 -16.99 5.56
CA TYR A 211 -6.06 -16.19 4.51
C TYR A 211 -6.22 -14.70 4.81
N LEU A 212 -5.15 -13.93 4.58
CA LEU A 212 -5.11 -12.49 4.80
C LEU A 212 -4.88 -11.78 3.47
N THR A 213 -5.79 -10.89 3.11
CA THR A 213 -5.62 -9.93 2.02
C THR A 213 -4.93 -8.66 2.56
N THR A 214 -4.81 -7.61 1.75
CA THR A 214 -4.21 -6.32 2.14
C THR A 214 -5.16 -5.46 2.99
N ASP A 215 -5.63 -5.99 4.13
CA ASP A 215 -6.52 -5.33 5.09
C ASP A 215 -5.74 -4.59 6.16
N ASN A 216 -5.75 -3.25 6.12
CA ASN A 216 -4.93 -2.43 7.02
C ASN A 216 -5.32 -2.58 8.50
N THR A 217 -6.62 -2.75 8.77
CA THR A 217 -7.14 -2.91 10.12
C THR A 217 -6.71 -4.27 10.72
N VAL A 218 -6.78 -5.35 9.94
CA VAL A 218 -6.32 -6.68 10.36
C VAL A 218 -4.80 -6.68 10.57
N PHE A 219 -4.04 -6.10 9.63
CA PHE A 219 -2.57 -6.04 9.75
C PHE A 219 -2.09 -5.19 10.92
N SER A 220 -2.82 -4.15 11.31
CA SER A 220 -2.46 -3.37 12.50
C SER A 220 -2.54 -4.16 13.81
N ALA A 221 -3.22 -5.32 13.83
CA ALA A 221 -3.34 -6.22 14.96
C ALA A 221 -2.82 -7.65 14.65
N ILE A 222 -1.95 -7.79 13.64
CA ILE A 222 -1.46 -9.08 13.11
C ILE A 222 -0.88 -9.99 14.19
N ALA A 223 -0.16 -9.44 15.16
CA ALA A 223 0.42 -10.22 16.26
C ALA A 223 -0.63 -11.02 17.08
N SER A 224 -1.81 -10.43 17.27
CA SER A 224 -2.92 -11.11 17.95
C SER A 224 -3.48 -12.27 17.12
N LEU A 225 -3.56 -12.10 15.81
CA LEU A 225 -4.02 -13.15 14.88
C LEU A 225 -3.01 -14.30 14.84
N VAL A 226 -1.72 -14.00 14.70
CA VAL A 226 -0.63 -14.99 14.69
C VAL A 226 -0.62 -15.79 16.01
N ASP A 227 -0.82 -15.12 17.16
CA ASP A 227 -0.88 -15.79 18.46
C ASP A 227 -2.06 -16.78 18.55
N VAL A 228 -3.27 -16.39 18.10
CA VAL A 228 -4.46 -17.24 18.17
C VAL A 228 -4.33 -18.45 17.25
N PHE A 229 -3.97 -18.24 15.98
CA PHE A 229 -3.86 -19.33 15.00
C PHE A 229 -2.64 -20.21 15.23
N GLY A 230 -1.52 -19.63 15.70
CA GLY A 230 -0.31 -20.37 16.06
C GLY A 230 -0.53 -21.33 17.24
N LYS A 231 -1.27 -20.90 18.29
CA LYS A 231 -1.68 -21.76 19.42
C LYS A 231 -2.63 -22.87 18.98
N ALA A 232 -3.49 -22.60 18.00
CA ALA A 232 -4.37 -23.59 17.42
C ALA A 232 -3.66 -24.54 16.44
N LYS A 233 -2.40 -24.28 16.10
CA LYS A 233 -1.60 -24.99 15.09
C LYS A 233 -2.26 -24.98 13.70
N GLN A 234 -2.85 -23.85 13.36
CA GLN A 234 -3.50 -23.65 12.07
C GLN A 234 -2.67 -22.70 11.19
N PRO A 235 -2.49 -23.03 9.92
CA PRO A 235 -1.67 -22.26 9.00
C PRO A 235 -2.32 -20.91 8.66
N ILE A 236 -1.44 -19.91 8.49
CA ILE A 236 -1.79 -18.56 8.04
C ILE A 236 -1.14 -18.37 6.68
N PHE A 237 -1.92 -17.97 5.66
CA PHE A 237 -1.37 -17.48 4.41
C PHE A 237 -1.66 -15.99 4.27
N SER A 238 -0.62 -15.20 4.05
CA SER A 238 -0.71 -13.74 3.90
C SER A 238 -0.45 -13.30 2.47
N GLY A 239 -1.28 -12.38 1.97
CA GLY A 239 -1.04 -11.64 0.74
C GLY A 239 -0.01 -10.50 0.87
N ASP A 240 0.59 -10.34 2.06
CA ASP A 240 1.65 -9.39 2.36
C ASP A 240 2.85 -10.11 3.00
N GLY A 241 4.00 -10.08 2.30
CA GLY A 241 5.24 -10.70 2.78
C GLY A 241 5.89 -9.97 3.95
N THR A 242 5.61 -8.67 4.15
CA THR A 242 6.25 -7.90 5.23
C THR A 242 5.82 -8.37 6.60
N ALA A 243 4.56 -8.79 6.76
CA ALA A 243 4.03 -9.31 8.02
C ALA A 243 4.60 -10.68 8.42
N ALA A 244 5.17 -11.43 7.47
CA ALA A 244 5.71 -12.77 7.71
C ALA A 244 7.19 -12.76 8.16
N LYS A 245 7.85 -11.61 8.11
CA LYS A 245 9.29 -11.50 8.42
C LYS A 245 9.62 -11.78 9.90
N ASP A 246 8.65 -11.63 10.78
CA ASP A 246 8.80 -11.92 12.22
C ASP A 246 8.44 -13.39 12.58
N GLY A 247 8.07 -14.20 11.58
CA GLY A 247 7.68 -15.60 11.73
C GLY A 247 6.22 -15.80 12.16
N GLY A 248 5.80 -17.07 12.20
CA GLY A 248 4.45 -17.49 12.59
C GLY A 248 3.41 -17.46 11.48
N ILE A 249 3.76 -16.98 10.28
CA ILE A 249 2.93 -17.02 9.07
C ILE A 249 3.48 -18.08 8.13
N PHE A 250 2.73 -19.17 7.96
CA PHE A 250 3.14 -20.37 7.21
C PHE A 250 3.65 -20.06 5.79
N MET A 251 2.94 -19.18 5.08
CA MET A 251 3.28 -18.75 3.73
C MET A 251 2.84 -17.30 3.52
N ALA A 252 3.68 -16.52 2.85
CA ALA A 252 3.29 -15.20 2.40
C ALA A 252 3.73 -14.99 0.95
N SER A 253 2.83 -14.42 0.14
CA SER A 253 3.11 -14.05 -1.24
C SER A 253 2.50 -12.70 -1.53
N GLY A 254 3.33 -11.73 -1.89
CA GLY A 254 2.89 -10.36 -2.11
C GLY A 254 3.99 -9.53 -2.75
N PHE A 255 3.73 -8.25 -2.90
CA PHE A 255 4.65 -7.33 -3.54
C PHE A 255 5.72 -6.82 -2.58
N ASN A 256 6.83 -6.38 -3.17
CA ASN A 256 7.82 -5.59 -2.47
C ASN A 256 7.32 -4.16 -2.31
N TYR A 257 6.84 -3.80 -1.12
CA TYR A 257 6.20 -2.51 -0.87
C TYR A 257 7.15 -1.30 -1.01
N TYR A 258 8.45 -1.48 -0.78
CA TYR A 258 9.42 -0.43 -1.08
C TYR A 258 9.49 -0.13 -2.58
N LYS A 259 9.52 -1.16 -3.43
CA LYS A 259 9.48 -0.99 -4.90
C LYS A 259 8.16 -0.36 -5.35
N ALA A 260 7.03 -0.77 -4.76
CA ALA A 260 5.72 -0.14 -5.04
C ALA A 260 5.73 1.35 -4.67
N GLY A 261 6.36 1.69 -3.54
CA GLY A 261 6.60 3.08 -3.14
C GLY A 261 7.47 3.84 -4.14
N ARG A 262 8.56 3.24 -4.63
CA ARG A 262 9.39 3.84 -5.67
C ARG A 262 8.60 4.10 -6.97
N ALA A 263 7.80 3.13 -7.40
CA ALA A 263 6.93 3.29 -8.57
C ALA A 263 5.91 4.43 -8.38
N THR A 264 5.32 4.55 -7.19
CA THR A 264 4.44 5.67 -6.82
C THR A 264 5.18 7.01 -6.88
N GLY A 265 6.39 7.09 -6.32
CA GLY A 265 7.24 8.28 -6.34
C GLY A 265 7.66 8.70 -7.75
N GLU A 266 7.93 7.75 -8.64
CA GLU A 266 8.18 8.02 -10.06
C GLU A 266 6.97 8.67 -10.76
N MET A 267 5.75 8.29 -10.38
CA MET A 267 4.52 8.93 -10.89
C MET A 267 4.41 10.38 -10.38
N VAL A 268 4.77 10.63 -9.10
CA VAL A 268 4.88 11.99 -8.57
C VAL A 268 5.89 12.79 -9.38
N VAL A 269 7.06 12.22 -9.69
CA VAL A 269 8.10 12.87 -10.51
C VAL A 269 7.58 13.20 -11.92
N GLN A 270 6.78 12.34 -12.55
CA GLN A 270 6.14 12.66 -13.85
C GLN A 270 5.23 13.89 -13.72
N ILE A 271 4.46 13.99 -12.65
CA ILE A 271 3.58 15.14 -12.39
C ILE A 271 4.40 16.40 -12.14
N LEU A 272 5.50 16.32 -11.38
CA LEU A 272 6.41 17.46 -11.18
C LEU A 272 7.07 17.94 -12.48
N LYS A 273 7.21 17.05 -13.47
CA LYS A 273 7.66 17.38 -14.84
C LYS A 273 6.54 17.92 -15.75
N GLY A 274 5.32 18.07 -15.24
CA GLY A 274 4.18 18.64 -15.95
C GLY A 274 3.20 17.65 -16.56
N ALA A 275 3.35 16.33 -16.31
CA ALA A 275 2.36 15.35 -16.73
C ALA A 275 1.05 15.54 -15.95
N LYS A 276 -0.09 15.34 -16.63
CA LYS A 276 -1.39 15.39 -15.97
C LYS A 276 -1.72 14.01 -15.39
N PRO A 277 -2.21 13.93 -14.15
CA PRO A 277 -2.62 12.64 -13.56
C PRO A 277 -3.57 11.83 -14.46
N ALA A 278 -4.50 12.51 -15.15
CA ALA A 278 -5.45 11.87 -16.06
C ALA A 278 -4.80 11.12 -17.23
N ASP A 279 -3.58 11.50 -17.61
CA ASP A 279 -2.86 10.91 -18.74
C ASP A 279 -1.89 9.79 -18.30
N ILE A 280 -1.77 9.53 -16.98
CA ILE A 280 -0.88 8.52 -16.42
C ILE A 280 -1.71 7.28 -16.09
N PRO A 281 -1.44 6.11 -16.71
CA PRO A 281 -2.12 4.85 -16.37
C PRO A 281 -1.89 4.44 -14.92
N VAL A 282 -2.84 3.67 -14.37
CA VAL A 282 -2.63 2.96 -13.11
C VAL A 282 -1.48 1.96 -13.28
N ARG A 283 -0.53 1.96 -12.37
CA ARG A 283 0.59 1.01 -12.39
C ARG A 283 0.29 -0.21 -11.53
N PHE A 284 0.91 -1.31 -11.91
CA PHE A 284 0.90 -2.58 -11.19
C PHE A 284 2.34 -3.08 -11.07
N MET A 285 2.58 -3.91 -10.06
CA MET A 285 3.80 -4.70 -9.95
C MET A 285 3.57 -5.98 -10.74
N THR A 286 4.22 -6.13 -11.89
CA THR A 286 3.96 -7.22 -12.84
C THR A 286 5.16 -8.12 -13.10
N GLU A 287 6.36 -7.65 -12.74
CA GLU A 287 7.56 -8.44 -12.94
C GLU A 287 7.72 -9.50 -11.84
N PRO A 288 8.20 -10.70 -12.15
CA PRO A 288 8.46 -11.74 -11.14
C PRO A 288 9.36 -11.26 -9.98
N SER A 289 10.30 -10.36 -10.27
CA SER A 289 11.18 -9.73 -9.28
C SER A 289 10.47 -8.74 -8.35
N ASP A 290 9.23 -8.39 -8.64
CA ASP A 290 8.44 -7.47 -7.83
C ASP A 290 7.67 -8.18 -6.71
N SER A 291 7.58 -9.51 -6.78
CA SER A 291 6.84 -10.33 -5.83
C SER A 291 7.79 -11.09 -4.92
N ASP A 292 7.44 -11.14 -3.66
CA ASP A 292 8.13 -11.94 -2.65
C ASP A 292 7.31 -13.21 -2.37
N LEU A 293 7.98 -14.36 -2.25
CA LEU A 293 7.43 -15.59 -1.70
C LEU A 293 8.24 -15.95 -0.45
N LEU A 294 7.62 -15.81 0.70
CA LEU A 294 8.19 -16.21 1.98
C LEU A 294 7.55 -17.51 2.47
N LEU A 295 8.36 -18.45 2.89
CA LEU A 295 7.92 -19.69 3.54
C LEU A 295 8.50 -19.77 4.94
N ASP A 296 7.65 -19.99 5.93
CA ASP A 296 8.04 -20.20 7.33
C ASP A 296 8.02 -21.71 7.64
N LEU A 297 9.21 -22.31 7.72
CA LEU A 297 9.37 -23.74 7.99
C LEU A 297 9.08 -24.08 9.45
N ASP A 298 9.26 -23.14 10.38
CA ASP A 298 8.92 -23.33 11.79
C ASP A 298 7.40 -23.36 11.96
N ALA A 299 6.67 -22.45 11.31
CA ALA A 299 5.21 -22.44 11.28
C ALA A 299 4.65 -23.69 10.56
N ALA A 300 5.25 -24.09 9.43
CA ALA A 300 4.89 -25.32 8.73
C ALA A 300 5.00 -26.54 9.65
N LYS A 301 6.12 -26.67 10.36
CA LYS A 301 6.35 -27.75 11.33
C LYS A 301 5.35 -27.70 12.48
N ASN A 302 5.04 -26.52 13.01
CA ASN A 302 4.04 -26.35 14.06
C ASN A 302 2.65 -26.84 13.63
N CYS A 303 2.28 -26.54 12.37
CA CYS A 303 1.01 -26.96 11.77
C CYS A 303 1.02 -28.42 11.26
N GLY A 304 2.17 -29.11 11.28
CA GLY A 304 2.32 -30.46 10.74
C GLY A 304 2.27 -30.52 9.21
N ILE A 305 2.56 -29.42 8.51
CA ILE A 305 2.51 -29.30 7.07
C ILE A 305 3.90 -29.54 6.47
N LYS A 306 3.97 -30.41 5.45
CA LYS A 306 5.17 -30.59 4.66
C LYS A 306 5.08 -29.77 3.37
N ILE A 307 5.93 -28.76 3.25
CA ILE A 307 5.98 -27.92 2.04
C ILE A 307 6.62 -28.73 0.91
N PRO A 308 5.99 -28.84 -0.28
CA PRO A 308 6.60 -29.49 -1.45
C PRO A 308 7.87 -28.78 -1.90
N ALA A 309 8.85 -29.56 -2.43
CA ALA A 309 10.17 -29.04 -2.83
C ALA A 309 10.07 -27.91 -3.87
N GLU A 310 9.11 -27.99 -4.78
CA GLU A 310 8.87 -26.98 -5.81
C GLU A 310 8.67 -25.57 -5.24
N TYR A 311 8.00 -25.45 -4.10
CA TYR A 311 7.79 -24.14 -3.43
C TYR A 311 9.00 -23.69 -2.65
N LEU A 312 9.77 -24.64 -2.07
CA LEU A 312 11.04 -24.32 -1.40
C LEU A 312 12.07 -23.78 -2.40
N GLU A 313 12.07 -24.29 -3.63
CA GLU A 313 12.97 -23.83 -4.68
C GLU A 313 12.59 -22.42 -5.19
N SER A 314 11.29 -22.15 -5.33
CA SER A 314 10.76 -20.89 -5.85
C SER A 314 10.72 -19.75 -4.81
N ALA A 315 10.78 -20.08 -3.51
CA ALA A 315 10.78 -19.07 -2.46
C ALA A 315 12.06 -18.22 -2.51
N ASN A 316 11.91 -16.91 -2.42
CA ASN A 316 13.04 -15.97 -2.27
C ASN A 316 13.35 -15.62 -0.82
N MET A 317 12.46 -15.95 0.11
CA MET A 317 12.66 -15.80 1.55
C MET A 317 12.27 -17.07 2.29
N ILE A 318 13.11 -17.49 3.24
CA ILE A 318 12.87 -18.66 4.10
C ILE A 318 13.05 -18.23 5.54
N PHE A 319 12.04 -18.49 6.37
CA PHE A 319 12.14 -18.37 7.82
C PHE A 319 12.32 -19.77 8.43
N GLU A 320 13.42 -19.99 9.13
CA GLU A 320 13.75 -21.29 9.73
C GLU A 320 14.62 -21.10 10.97
N ASN A 321 14.35 -21.89 12.02
CA ASN A 321 15.07 -21.84 13.31
C ASN A 321 15.11 -20.43 13.91
N GLY A 322 14.01 -19.67 13.76
CA GLY A 322 13.88 -18.31 14.27
C GLY A 322 14.64 -17.24 13.46
N ASN A 323 15.12 -17.57 12.27
CA ASN A 323 15.89 -16.66 11.42
C ASN A 323 15.29 -16.55 10.01
N LEU A 324 15.24 -15.32 9.49
CA LEU A 324 14.90 -15.04 8.10
C LEU A 324 16.18 -15.08 7.24
N SER A 325 16.13 -15.79 6.13
CA SER A 325 17.15 -15.78 5.08
C SER A 325 16.53 -15.35 3.75
N GLU A 326 17.22 -14.51 3.00
CA GLU A 326 16.88 -14.11 1.64
C GLU A 326 17.84 -14.80 0.65
N LYS A 327 17.29 -15.29 -0.48
CA LYS A 327 18.06 -15.93 -1.56
C LYS A 327 18.48 -14.93 -2.63
#